data_ecd8e1596bcb3588e6292750b7d8d835
#
_entry.id   ecd8e1596bcb3588e6292750b7d8d835
#
_cell.length_a   1.000
_cell.length_b   1.000
_cell.length_c   1.000
_cell.angle_alpha   90.00
_cell.angle_beta   90.00
_cell.angle_gamma   90.00
#
_symmetry.space_group_name_H-M   'P 1'
#
loop_
_entity.id
_entity.type
_entity.pdbx_description
1 polymer ?
#
loop_
_entity_poly.entity_id
_entity_poly.type
_entity_poly.pdbx_seq_one_letter_code
_entity_poly.pdbx_strand_id
1 'polypeptide(L)'
;MGLGKTLTTIALHLHRAETAGETAGPTLVVCPASLITNWQREIARFAPDTPVLRYHGTGRTLDTDALDHTTVVITTYGTLRRDPALTATQWGLVVADEAQHIKNPASATAKALRDVPARSRLAVTGTPVENNLTELWAILDWTNPGIFGTRSAFRARYGAVEKDPNAPAAAGLARLVAPFMLRRRKTDPGIAPELPGKVHHHRIVALTDEQTGLYEAIVRDTMDKITTSSGIERRGLVLKLLQALRQINNTPTLYLKEPLDDAEPDGLARRSGKLAALDELTSTLADRGEAALVFTGYVQMGRILEHHLRVRGRSVRFLHGGTPPARRQELVDAFQHDPDPAPVFILSVKAAGTGLTLTRAEHVIHYDRPWNPAVEDQATYRAHRIGQHRTVQVHHLITEGTVEDHINDLLARKRALTDSVLASGEGALTELDNTELTALVILRKSAC
;
A
#
# COMPACT_ATOMS: atom_id res chain seq x y z
N MET A 1 -6.41 6.15 6.61
CA MET A 1 -7.24 5.03 6.09
C MET A 1 -8.08 4.46 7.23
N GLY A 2 -9.19 3.73 6.93
CA GLY A 2 -10.08 3.21 7.98
C GLY A 2 -10.97 4.25 8.66
N LEU A 3 -11.21 5.39 8.02
CA LEU A 3 -12.10 6.47 8.50
C LEU A 3 -13.43 6.52 7.74
N GLY A 4 -13.97 5.38 7.34
CA GLY A 4 -15.30 5.27 6.77
C GLY A 4 -15.47 5.86 5.36
N LYS A 5 -14.43 5.89 4.51
CA LYS A 5 -14.53 6.41 3.13
C LYS A 5 -15.67 5.78 2.33
N THR A 6 -15.77 4.44 2.36
CA THR A 6 -16.84 3.68 1.69
C THR A 6 -18.20 4.10 2.23
N LEU A 7 -18.37 4.13 3.55
CA LEU A 7 -19.62 4.54 4.21
C LEU A 7 -20.00 5.99 3.85
N THR A 8 -19.02 6.91 3.87
CA THR A 8 -19.26 8.31 3.46
C THR A 8 -19.72 8.39 1.99
N THR A 9 -19.18 7.55 1.13
CA THR A 9 -19.59 7.51 -0.30
C THR A 9 -20.99 6.91 -0.46
N ILE A 10 -21.33 5.88 0.30
CA ILE A 10 -22.69 5.30 0.33
C ILE A 10 -23.68 6.36 0.81
N ALA A 11 -23.38 7.05 1.91
CA ALA A 11 -24.23 8.13 2.42
C ALA A 11 -24.41 9.28 1.41
N LEU A 12 -23.36 9.63 0.66
CA LEU A 12 -23.46 10.63 -0.41
C LEU A 12 -24.37 10.14 -1.55
N HIS A 13 -24.27 8.85 -1.93
CA HIS A 13 -25.15 8.28 -2.95
C HIS A 13 -26.62 8.35 -2.52
N LEU A 14 -26.96 7.90 -1.31
CA LEU A 14 -28.30 7.95 -0.75
C LEU A 14 -28.83 9.39 -0.67
N HIS A 15 -28.03 10.31 -0.12
CA HIS A 15 -28.41 11.72 -0.03
C HIS A 15 -28.73 12.33 -1.39
N ARG A 16 -27.93 12.01 -2.44
CA ARG A 16 -28.20 12.49 -3.80
C ARG A 16 -29.48 11.88 -4.38
N ALA A 17 -29.72 10.58 -4.16
CA ALA A 17 -30.93 9.90 -4.60
C ALA A 17 -32.18 10.53 -3.94
N GLU A 18 -32.14 10.82 -2.65
CA GLU A 18 -33.24 11.44 -1.91
C GLU A 18 -33.49 12.90 -2.32
N THR A 19 -32.42 13.70 -2.49
CA THR A 19 -32.57 15.15 -2.69
C THR A 19 -32.78 15.55 -4.14
N ALA A 20 -32.21 14.83 -5.09
CA ALA A 20 -32.26 15.14 -6.51
C ALA A 20 -33.14 14.18 -7.34
N GLY A 21 -33.60 13.08 -6.73
CA GLY A 21 -34.45 12.07 -7.39
C GLY A 21 -33.83 11.59 -8.71
N GLU A 22 -34.64 11.45 -9.75
CA GLU A 22 -34.20 10.98 -11.08
C GLU A 22 -33.05 11.79 -11.67
N THR A 23 -32.94 13.08 -11.32
CA THR A 23 -31.85 13.94 -11.81
C THR A 23 -30.50 13.57 -11.20
N ALA A 24 -30.45 12.81 -10.10
CA ALA A 24 -29.20 12.33 -9.53
C ALA A 24 -28.45 11.37 -10.48
N GLY A 25 -29.20 10.53 -11.22
CA GLY A 25 -28.68 9.50 -12.10
C GLY A 25 -27.90 8.40 -11.36
N PRO A 26 -27.59 7.26 -12.03
CA PRO A 26 -26.92 6.12 -11.42
C PRO A 26 -25.49 6.44 -10.96
N THR A 27 -25.01 5.67 -9.98
CA THR A 27 -23.63 5.79 -9.47
C THR A 27 -22.76 4.66 -10.01
N LEU A 28 -21.61 5.02 -10.59
CA LEU A 28 -20.55 4.10 -10.99
C LEU A 28 -19.42 4.13 -9.97
N VAL A 29 -19.11 3.00 -9.36
CA VAL A 29 -17.94 2.82 -8.50
C VAL A 29 -16.86 2.06 -9.27
N VAL A 30 -15.73 2.70 -9.52
CA VAL A 30 -14.55 2.10 -10.14
C VAL A 30 -13.51 1.85 -9.07
N CYS A 31 -13.21 0.57 -8.80
CA CYS A 31 -12.31 0.17 -7.73
C CYS A 31 -11.34 -0.94 -8.16
N PRO A 32 -10.28 -1.22 -7.40
CA PRO A 32 -9.51 -2.46 -7.55
C PRO A 32 -10.38 -3.70 -7.44
N ALA A 33 -10.10 -4.76 -8.22
CA ALA A 33 -10.90 -5.98 -8.25
C ALA A 33 -11.10 -6.62 -6.86
N SER A 34 -10.12 -6.48 -6.00
CA SER A 34 -10.13 -6.97 -4.61
C SER A 34 -11.10 -6.21 -3.69
N LEU A 35 -11.58 -5.05 -4.09
CA LEU A 35 -12.53 -4.25 -3.31
C LEU A 35 -13.99 -4.44 -3.73
N ILE A 36 -14.29 -5.09 -4.83
CA ILE A 36 -15.66 -5.32 -5.31
C ILE A 36 -16.54 -5.94 -4.21
N THR A 37 -16.08 -7.06 -3.65
CA THR A 37 -16.82 -7.77 -2.59
C THR A 37 -16.96 -6.93 -1.33
N ASN A 38 -15.94 -6.13 -0.99
CA ASN A 38 -16.04 -5.21 0.15
C ASN A 38 -17.11 -4.14 -0.08
N TRP A 39 -17.17 -3.53 -1.28
CA TRP A 39 -18.21 -2.59 -1.63
C TRP A 39 -19.60 -3.19 -1.56
N GLN A 40 -19.80 -4.41 -2.10
CA GLN A 40 -21.08 -5.12 -2.03
C GLN A 40 -21.52 -5.36 -0.58
N ARG A 41 -20.61 -5.83 0.29
CA ARG A 41 -20.90 -6.07 1.71
C ARG A 41 -21.23 -4.80 2.49
N GLU A 42 -20.48 -3.73 2.27
CA GLU A 42 -20.71 -2.45 2.92
C GLU A 42 -22.07 -1.86 2.50
N ILE A 43 -22.42 -1.93 1.20
CA ILE A 43 -23.73 -1.48 0.73
C ILE A 43 -24.84 -2.36 1.33
N ALA A 44 -24.74 -3.69 1.26
CA ALA A 44 -25.72 -4.59 1.85
C ALA A 44 -25.92 -4.39 3.36
N ARG A 45 -24.85 -3.96 4.06
CA ARG A 45 -24.89 -3.69 5.50
C ARG A 45 -25.53 -2.36 5.85
N PHE A 46 -25.21 -1.29 5.12
CA PHE A 46 -25.57 0.07 5.49
C PHE A 46 -26.68 0.68 4.63
N ALA A 47 -26.97 0.09 3.47
CA ALA A 47 -27.98 0.52 2.52
C ALA A 47 -28.59 -0.71 1.81
N PRO A 48 -29.27 -1.62 2.56
CA PRO A 48 -29.72 -2.94 2.04
C PRO A 48 -30.70 -2.82 0.86
N ASP A 49 -31.47 -1.74 0.78
CA ASP A 49 -32.45 -1.49 -0.26
C ASP A 49 -31.86 -0.90 -1.55
N THR A 50 -30.54 -0.62 -1.57
CA THR A 50 -29.86 -0.07 -2.75
C THR A 50 -29.61 -1.17 -3.80
N PRO A 51 -30.13 -1.04 -5.04
CA PRO A 51 -29.82 -1.96 -6.12
C PRO A 51 -28.31 -1.91 -6.47
N VAL A 52 -27.65 -3.07 -6.43
CA VAL A 52 -26.22 -3.17 -6.71
C VAL A 52 -25.97 -4.09 -7.90
N LEU A 53 -25.41 -3.56 -8.98
CA LEU A 53 -24.94 -4.32 -10.13
C LEU A 53 -23.42 -4.52 -10.07
N ARG A 54 -23.00 -5.79 -9.95
CA ARG A 54 -21.59 -6.15 -10.13
C ARG A 54 -21.26 -6.27 -11.62
N TYR A 55 -20.56 -5.30 -12.17
CA TYR A 55 -20.15 -5.28 -13.58
C TYR A 55 -18.68 -5.69 -13.73
N HIS A 56 -18.40 -6.99 -13.59
CA HIS A 56 -17.04 -7.55 -13.62
C HIS A 56 -17.06 -9.04 -13.97
N GLY A 57 -16.03 -9.51 -14.69
CA GLY A 57 -15.88 -10.91 -15.11
C GLY A 57 -16.42 -11.16 -16.53
N THR A 58 -16.60 -12.45 -16.87
CA THR A 58 -17.21 -12.90 -18.13
C THR A 58 -18.73 -12.93 -18.01
N GLY A 59 -19.45 -12.68 -19.11
CA GLY A 59 -20.92 -12.70 -19.11
C GLY A 59 -21.59 -11.50 -18.45
N ARG A 60 -20.85 -10.41 -18.21
CA ARG A 60 -21.43 -9.17 -17.69
C ARG A 60 -22.31 -8.50 -18.74
N THR A 61 -23.46 -8.05 -18.35
CA THR A 61 -24.38 -7.24 -19.16
C THR A 61 -24.69 -5.94 -18.43
N LEU A 62 -24.77 -4.84 -19.16
CA LEU A 62 -25.19 -3.55 -18.66
C LEU A 62 -26.49 -3.18 -19.38
N ASP A 63 -27.60 -3.39 -18.68
CA ASP A 63 -28.88 -2.90 -19.14
C ASP A 63 -29.02 -1.43 -18.69
N THR A 64 -28.78 -0.53 -19.64
CA THR A 64 -28.81 0.91 -19.35
C THR A 64 -30.20 1.43 -19.04
N ASP A 65 -31.25 0.77 -19.54
CA ASP A 65 -32.65 1.19 -19.33
C ASP A 65 -33.16 0.81 -17.93
N ALA A 66 -32.51 -0.20 -17.32
CA ALA A 66 -32.76 -0.61 -15.94
C ALA A 66 -32.00 0.21 -14.89
N LEU A 67 -31.08 1.11 -15.30
CA LEU A 67 -30.31 1.94 -14.37
C LEU A 67 -31.09 3.19 -13.98
N ASP A 68 -31.41 3.31 -12.72
CA ASP A 68 -32.00 4.50 -12.14
C ASP A 68 -31.07 5.24 -11.16
N HIS A 69 -31.56 6.31 -10.57
CA HIS A 69 -30.81 7.15 -9.61
C HIS A 69 -30.46 6.45 -8.29
N THR A 70 -31.11 5.33 -7.97
CA THR A 70 -30.85 4.52 -6.77
C THR A 70 -29.82 3.43 -7.02
N THR A 71 -29.49 3.15 -8.28
CA THR A 71 -28.62 2.03 -8.66
C THR A 71 -27.12 2.36 -8.51
N VAL A 72 -26.40 1.42 -7.89
CA VAL A 72 -24.92 1.44 -7.81
C VAL A 72 -24.33 0.34 -8.67
N VAL A 73 -23.54 0.71 -9.67
CA VAL A 73 -22.77 -0.21 -10.51
C VAL A 73 -21.32 -0.25 -10.01
N ILE A 74 -20.82 -1.45 -9.70
CA ILE A 74 -19.45 -1.66 -9.22
C ILE A 74 -18.62 -2.35 -10.31
N THR A 75 -17.53 -1.71 -10.71
CA THR A 75 -16.61 -2.22 -11.74
C THR A 75 -15.15 -2.03 -11.34
N THR A 76 -14.24 -2.48 -12.22
CA THR A 76 -12.79 -2.31 -12.01
C THR A 76 -12.17 -1.40 -13.06
N TYR A 77 -11.01 -0.81 -12.71
CA TYR A 77 -10.19 -0.06 -13.67
C TYR A 77 -9.82 -0.87 -14.91
N GLY A 78 -9.60 -2.20 -14.75
CA GLY A 78 -9.30 -3.09 -15.87
C GLY A 78 -10.49 -3.36 -16.78
N THR A 79 -11.71 -3.47 -16.23
CA THR A 79 -12.96 -3.63 -16.98
C THR A 79 -13.28 -2.32 -17.72
N LEU A 80 -13.20 -1.19 -17.04
CA LEU A 80 -13.42 0.14 -17.60
C LEU A 80 -12.59 0.40 -18.87
N ARG A 81 -11.31 0.02 -18.84
CA ARG A 81 -10.41 0.19 -20.00
C ARG A 81 -10.80 -0.60 -21.24
N ARG A 82 -11.53 -1.70 -21.09
CA ARG A 82 -11.80 -2.67 -22.15
C ARG A 82 -13.24 -2.66 -22.63
N ASP A 83 -14.12 -2.00 -21.91
CA ASP A 83 -15.54 -2.10 -22.14
C ASP A 83 -16.16 -0.73 -22.44
N PRO A 84 -16.53 -0.47 -23.71
CA PRO A 84 -17.07 0.82 -24.12
C PRO A 84 -18.48 1.10 -23.55
N ALA A 85 -19.21 0.09 -23.08
CA ALA A 85 -20.54 0.29 -22.51
C ALA A 85 -20.52 1.29 -21.33
N LEU A 86 -19.45 1.24 -20.52
CA LEU A 86 -19.29 2.14 -19.38
C LEU A 86 -19.05 3.60 -19.77
N THR A 87 -18.41 3.84 -20.94
CA THR A 87 -18.17 5.19 -21.46
C THR A 87 -19.31 5.70 -22.33
N ALA A 88 -20.18 4.81 -22.82
CA ALA A 88 -21.40 5.17 -23.53
C ALA A 88 -22.57 5.55 -22.59
N THR A 89 -22.50 5.16 -21.31
CA THR A 89 -23.55 5.43 -20.32
C THR A 89 -23.34 6.75 -19.63
N GLN A 90 -24.41 7.55 -19.47
CA GLN A 90 -24.38 8.80 -18.68
C GLN A 90 -24.53 8.50 -17.20
N TRP A 91 -23.53 8.83 -16.41
CA TRP A 91 -23.52 8.60 -14.97
C TRP A 91 -23.86 9.86 -14.19
N GLY A 92 -24.61 9.69 -13.10
CA GLY A 92 -24.87 10.77 -12.16
C GLY A 92 -23.68 11.07 -11.27
N LEU A 93 -23.04 10.01 -10.77
CA LEU A 93 -21.81 10.08 -9.96
C LEU A 93 -20.82 9.00 -10.41
N VAL A 94 -19.58 9.37 -10.64
CA VAL A 94 -18.48 8.43 -10.82
C VAL A 94 -17.53 8.51 -9.65
N VAL A 95 -17.33 7.39 -8.97
CA VAL A 95 -16.43 7.25 -7.82
C VAL A 95 -15.19 6.48 -8.24
N ALA A 96 -14.02 7.07 -8.11
CA ALA A 96 -12.74 6.41 -8.29
C ALA A 96 -12.18 6.03 -6.91
N ASP A 97 -12.35 4.77 -6.49
CA ASP A 97 -11.77 4.29 -5.24
C ASP A 97 -10.31 3.85 -5.43
N GLU A 98 -9.47 4.11 -4.43
CA GLU A 98 -8.01 4.03 -4.52
C GLU A 98 -7.51 4.83 -5.75
N ALA A 99 -7.88 6.12 -5.78
CA ALA A 99 -7.64 7.02 -6.92
C ALA A 99 -6.16 7.23 -7.28
N GLN A 100 -5.22 6.72 -6.49
CA GLN A 100 -3.81 6.64 -6.90
C GLN A 100 -3.61 5.83 -8.20
N HIS A 101 -4.58 5.01 -8.63
CA HIS A 101 -4.54 4.33 -9.91
C HIS A 101 -4.60 5.28 -11.12
N ILE A 102 -5.05 6.53 -10.94
CA ILE A 102 -5.16 7.54 -12.00
C ILE A 102 -4.17 8.71 -11.84
N LYS A 103 -3.22 8.61 -10.91
CA LYS A 103 -2.20 9.64 -10.63
C LYS A 103 -1.29 9.95 -11.82
N ASN A 104 -1.11 9.01 -12.75
CA ASN A 104 -0.45 9.27 -14.03
C ASN A 104 -1.50 9.60 -15.10
N PRO A 105 -1.65 10.88 -15.50
CA PRO A 105 -2.67 11.32 -16.46
C PRO A 105 -2.48 10.73 -17.87
N ALA A 106 -1.27 10.28 -18.21
CA ALA A 106 -0.96 9.66 -19.50
C ALA A 106 -1.29 8.16 -19.54
N SER A 107 -1.58 7.53 -18.40
CA SER A 107 -1.90 6.10 -18.33
C SER A 107 -3.21 5.80 -19.05
N ALA A 108 -3.30 4.59 -19.63
CA ALA A 108 -4.54 4.13 -20.28
C ALA A 108 -5.73 4.10 -19.29
N THR A 109 -5.47 3.84 -18.02
CA THR A 109 -6.49 3.85 -16.95
C THR A 109 -7.04 5.25 -16.71
N ALA A 110 -6.15 6.25 -16.59
CA ALA A 110 -6.56 7.64 -16.37
C ALA A 110 -7.32 8.20 -17.57
N LYS A 111 -6.90 7.87 -18.80
CA LYS A 111 -7.61 8.26 -20.02
C LYS A 111 -9.01 7.64 -20.05
N ALA A 112 -9.13 6.31 -19.89
CA ALA A 112 -10.42 5.65 -19.91
C ALA A 112 -11.40 6.20 -18.84
N LEU A 113 -10.90 6.57 -17.65
CA LEU A 113 -11.75 7.18 -16.62
C LEU A 113 -12.18 8.61 -16.97
N ARG A 114 -11.36 9.38 -17.69
CA ARG A 114 -11.73 10.72 -18.20
C ARG A 114 -12.82 10.67 -19.25
N ASP A 115 -12.83 9.61 -20.04
CA ASP A 115 -13.81 9.41 -21.12
C ASP A 115 -15.20 9.02 -20.60
N VAL A 116 -15.33 8.67 -19.31
CA VAL A 116 -16.63 8.36 -18.69
C VAL A 116 -17.43 9.66 -18.50
N PRO A 117 -18.62 9.78 -19.14
CA PRO A 117 -19.47 10.95 -18.95
C PRO A 117 -20.13 10.90 -17.57
N ALA A 118 -19.93 11.97 -16.78
CA ALA A 118 -20.44 12.05 -15.41
C ALA A 118 -20.85 13.48 -15.06
N ARG A 119 -21.96 13.62 -14.32
CA ARG A 119 -22.38 14.92 -13.75
C ARG A 119 -21.52 15.31 -12.56
N SER A 120 -21.11 14.33 -11.77
CA SER A 120 -20.25 14.51 -10.57
C SER A 120 -19.17 13.45 -10.52
N ARG A 121 -18.01 13.82 -9.98
CA ARG A 121 -16.87 12.92 -9.83
C ARG A 121 -16.32 12.98 -8.41
N LEU A 122 -16.02 11.83 -7.83
CA LEU A 122 -15.47 11.70 -6.50
C LEU A 122 -14.22 10.80 -6.52
N ALA A 123 -13.08 11.34 -6.13
CA ALA A 123 -11.86 10.58 -5.92
C ALA A 123 -11.74 10.19 -4.44
N VAL A 124 -11.57 8.91 -4.17
CA VAL A 124 -11.39 8.36 -2.82
C VAL A 124 -10.00 7.74 -2.75
N THR A 125 -9.15 8.23 -1.87
CA THR A 125 -7.79 7.71 -1.70
C THR A 125 -7.29 7.88 -0.27
N GLY A 126 -6.37 7.03 0.15
CA GLY A 126 -5.63 7.20 1.41
C GLY A 126 -4.36 8.03 1.23
N THR A 127 -3.87 8.13 -0.01
CA THR A 127 -2.59 8.77 -0.38
C THR A 127 -2.79 9.62 -1.63
N PRO A 128 -3.35 10.85 -1.50
CA PRO A 128 -3.62 11.71 -2.65
C PRO A 128 -2.34 12.12 -3.39
N VAL A 129 -1.24 12.14 -2.71
CA VAL A 129 0.10 12.44 -3.26
C VAL A 129 1.09 11.41 -2.69
N GLU A 130 1.81 10.70 -3.55
CA GLU A 130 2.84 9.75 -3.15
C GLU A 130 4.24 10.23 -3.55
N ASN A 131 4.40 10.78 -4.76
CA ASN A 131 5.71 11.09 -5.30
C ASN A 131 5.89 12.56 -5.71
N ASN A 132 4.87 13.21 -6.25
CA ASN A 132 4.97 14.60 -6.72
C ASN A 132 3.61 15.29 -6.85
N LEU A 133 3.62 16.62 -6.97
CA LEU A 133 2.41 17.44 -7.11
C LEU A 133 1.65 17.17 -8.42
N THR A 134 2.29 16.62 -9.44
CA THR A 134 1.61 16.23 -10.69
C THR A 134 0.57 15.12 -10.44
N GLU A 135 0.81 14.26 -9.46
CA GLU A 135 -0.15 13.22 -9.04
C GLU A 135 -1.40 13.85 -8.43
N LEU A 136 -1.22 14.85 -7.57
CA LEU A 136 -2.33 15.63 -7.02
C LEU A 136 -3.11 16.35 -8.12
N TRP A 137 -2.40 17.04 -9.01
CA TRP A 137 -3.02 17.70 -10.15
C TRP A 137 -3.86 16.73 -10.98
N ALA A 138 -3.36 15.52 -11.26
CA ALA A 138 -4.06 14.54 -12.08
C ALA A 138 -5.40 14.10 -11.46
N ILE A 139 -5.47 13.97 -10.14
CA ILE A 139 -6.69 13.63 -9.41
C ILE A 139 -7.64 14.83 -9.38
N LEU A 140 -7.13 16.01 -9.06
CA LEU A 140 -7.93 17.24 -8.98
C LEU A 140 -8.49 17.66 -10.34
N ASP A 141 -7.70 17.54 -11.42
CA ASP A 141 -8.14 17.85 -12.79
C ASP A 141 -9.16 16.82 -13.30
N TRP A 142 -9.10 15.56 -12.84
CA TRP A 142 -10.13 14.60 -13.16
C TRP A 142 -11.45 14.91 -12.44
N THR A 143 -11.41 15.28 -11.16
CA THR A 143 -12.63 15.64 -10.40
C THR A 143 -13.23 16.97 -10.84
N ASN A 144 -12.39 17.94 -11.21
CA ASN A 144 -12.78 19.31 -11.55
C ASN A 144 -12.02 19.76 -12.80
N PRO A 145 -12.42 19.34 -14.01
CA PRO A 145 -11.68 19.60 -15.23
C PRO A 145 -11.46 21.09 -15.48
N GLY A 146 -10.21 21.45 -15.75
CA GLY A 146 -9.79 22.80 -16.13
C GLY A 146 -9.60 23.81 -14.97
N ILE A 147 -10.14 23.58 -13.77
CA ILE A 147 -10.03 24.53 -12.64
C ILE A 147 -8.57 24.78 -12.24
N PHE A 148 -7.73 23.76 -12.31
CA PHE A 148 -6.32 23.83 -11.89
C PHE A 148 -5.38 24.18 -13.04
N GLY A 149 -5.91 24.54 -14.21
CA GLY A 149 -5.15 24.87 -15.42
C GLY A 149 -4.41 23.65 -16.01
N THR A 150 -3.52 23.91 -16.96
CA THR A 150 -2.73 22.84 -17.56
C THR A 150 -1.69 22.30 -16.58
N ARG A 151 -1.31 21.03 -16.77
CA ARG A 151 -0.26 20.37 -15.96
C ARG A 151 1.05 21.19 -15.94
N SER A 152 1.45 21.78 -17.07
CA SER A 152 2.66 22.59 -17.16
C SER A 152 2.56 23.87 -16.35
N ALA A 153 1.42 24.57 -16.43
CA ALA A 153 1.17 25.79 -15.66
C ALA A 153 1.12 25.50 -14.15
N PHE A 154 0.45 24.44 -13.75
CA PHE A 154 0.40 24.00 -12.35
C PHE A 154 1.79 23.69 -11.80
N ARG A 155 2.60 22.93 -12.55
CA ARG A 155 3.97 22.62 -12.17
C ARG A 155 4.88 23.86 -12.13
N ALA A 156 4.76 24.74 -13.08
CA ALA A 156 5.52 26.01 -13.09
C ALA A 156 5.22 26.86 -11.85
N ARG A 157 3.95 26.90 -11.44
CA ARG A 157 3.50 27.73 -10.30
C ARG A 157 3.80 27.11 -8.93
N TYR A 158 3.64 25.77 -8.78
CA TYR A 158 3.69 25.11 -7.49
C TYR A 158 4.84 24.10 -7.34
N GLY A 159 5.61 23.82 -8.40
CA GLY A 159 6.68 22.82 -8.36
C GLY A 159 7.78 23.10 -7.33
N ALA A 160 8.00 24.35 -6.95
CA ALA A 160 8.93 24.70 -5.87
C ALA A 160 8.51 24.11 -4.50
N VAL A 161 7.20 23.89 -4.28
CA VAL A 161 6.67 23.29 -3.05
C VAL A 161 7.13 21.83 -2.85
N GLU A 162 7.49 21.14 -3.95
CA GLU A 162 8.05 19.78 -3.86
C GLU A 162 9.44 19.76 -3.21
N LYS A 163 10.20 20.84 -3.37
CA LYS A 163 11.56 20.97 -2.82
C LYS A 163 11.57 21.66 -1.47
N ASP A 164 10.71 22.64 -1.30
CA ASP A 164 10.55 23.41 -0.05
C ASP A 164 9.06 23.57 0.30
N PRO A 165 8.60 22.83 1.30
CA PRO A 165 7.22 22.91 1.79
C PRO A 165 6.82 24.26 2.38
N ASN A 166 7.79 25.05 2.80
CA ASN A 166 7.57 26.39 3.33
C ASN A 166 7.65 27.45 2.24
N ALA A 167 7.82 27.04 0.97
CA ALA A 167 7.81 27.96 -0.15
C ALA A 167 6.54 28.85 -0.11
N PRO A 168 6.63 30.12 -0.47
CA PRO A 168 5.48 31.05 -0.46
C PRO A 168 4.27 30.53 -1.25
N ALA A 169 4.50 29.69 -2.26
CA ALA A 169 3.46 29.06 -3.06
C ALA A 169 2.65 27.99 -2.31
N ALA A 170 3.17 27.42 -1.22
CA ALA A 170 2.52 26.33 -0.47
C ALA A 170 1.18 26.76 0.15
N ALA A 171 1.15 27.94 0.79
CA ALA A 171 -0.08 28.48 1.35
C ALA A 171 -1.12 28.80 0.26
N GLY A 172 -0.68 29.25 -0.91
CA GLY A 172 -1.55 29.47 -2.07
C GLY A 172 -2.14 28.15 -2.60
N LEU A 173 -1.31 27.11 -2.71
CA LEU A 173 -1.76 25.77 -3.11
C LEU A 173 -2.76 25.19 -2.11
N ALA A 174 -2.48 25.27 -0.81
CA ALA A 174 -3.36 24.78 0.24
C ALA A 174 -4.75 25.45 0.17
N ARG A 175 -4.80 26.77 0.03
CA ARG A 175 -6.08 27.52 -0.14
C ARG A 175 -6.82 27.14 -1.41
N LEU A 176 -6.09 26.93 -2.52
CA LEU A 176 -6.70 26.53 -3.79
C LEU A 176 -7.34 25.14 -3.71
N VAL A 177 -6.71 24.21 -3.02
CA VAL A 177 -7.15 22.80 -2.97
C VAL A 177 -8.19 22.55 -1.88
N ALA A 178 -8.18 23.32 -0.78
CA ALA A 178 -9.05 23.12 0.39
C ALA A 178 -10.55 22.95 0.06
N PRO A 179 -11.18 23.72 -0.86
CA PRO A 179 -12.60 23.55 -1.17
C PRO A 179 -12.94 22.24 -1.87
N PHE A 180 -11.96 21.58 -2.49
CA PHE A 180 -12.14 20.37 -3.30
C PHE A 180 -11.68 19.11 -2.61
N MET A 181 -11.12 19.22 -1.39
CA MET A 181 -10.52 18.07 -0.70
C MET A 181 -10.93 17.99 0.78
N LEU A 182 -11.62 16.91 1.13
CA LEU A 182 -11.87 16.57 2.53
C LEU A 182 -10.78 15.61 3.01
N ARG A 183 -9.88 16.09 3.85
CA ARG A 183 -8.85 15.28 4.48
C ARG A 183 -9.10 15.15 5.97
N ARG A 184 -9.24 13.91 6.45
CA ARG A 184 -9.34 13.57 7.88
C ARG A 184 -8.18 12.67 8.26
N ARG A 185 -7.53 12.96 9.37
CA ARG A 185 -6.49 12.13 9.99
C ARG A 185 -7.07 11.45 11.23
N LYS A 186 -6.59 10.26 11.55
CA LYS A 186 -6.99 9.55 12.79
C LYS A 186 -6.56 10.30 14.05
N THR A 187 -5.52 11.13 13.92
CA THR A 187 -4.98 11.98 14.98
C THR A 187 -5.71 13.30 15.14
N ASP A 188 -6.64 13.62 14.23
CA ASP A 188 -7.41 14.87 14.33
C ASP A 188 -8.41 14.76 15.50
N PRO A 189 -8.56 15.81 16.33
CA PRO A 189 -9.45 15.79 17.48
C PRO A 189 -10.88 15.41 17.08
N GLY A 190 -11.47 14.46 17.81
CA GLY A 190 -12.86 14.02 17.60
C GLY A 190 -13.11 13.09 16.40
N ILE A 191 -12.08 12.73 15.62
CA ILE A 191 -12.27 11.88 14.43
C ILE A 191 -12.36 10.39 14.77
N ALA A 192 -11.54 9.88 15.67
CA ALA A 192 -11.56 8.48 16.11
C ALA A 192 -11.06 8.37 17.56
N PRO A 193 -11.79 8.95 18.53
CA PRO A 193 -11.35 8.97 19.91
C PRO A 193 -11.29 7.55 20.54
N GLU A 194 -12.08 6.62 20.01
CA GLU A 194 -12.13 5.22 20.45
C GLU A 194 -10.96 4.37 19.91
N LEU A 195 -10.20 4.86 18.94
CA LEU A 195 -9.13 4.09 18.34
C LEU A 195 -7.90 4.09 19.28
N PRO A 196 -7.44 2.92 19.75
CA PRO A 196 -6.28 2.85 20.62
C PRO A 196 -5.01 3.34 19.94
N GLY A 197 -4.01 3.67 20.73
CA GLY A 197 -2.72 4.09 20.23
C GLY A 197 -2.01 3.04 19.39
N LYS A 198 -0.97 3.45 18.68
CA LYS A 198 0.00 2.54 18.06
C LYS A 198 1.40 2.88 18.57
N VAL A 199 2.19 1.83 18.83
CA VAL A 199 3.57 1.94 19.31
C VAL A 199 4.51 1.32 18.27
N HIS A 200 5.57 2.01 17.91
CA HIS A 200 6.55 1.54 16.94
C HIS A 200 7.81 1.03 17.66
N HIS A 201 8.23 -0.18 17.29
CA HIS A 201 9.44 -0.83 17.78
C HIS A 201 10.39 -1.06 16.60
N HIS A 202 11.56 -0.46 16.65
CA HIS A 202 12.65 -0.74 15.73
C HIS A 202 13.47 -1.88 16.33
N ARG A 203 13.41 -3.06 15.69
CA ARG A 203 14.19 -4.22 16.08
C ARG A 203 15.40 -4.33 15.16
N ILE A 204 16.52 -3.93 15.70
CA ILE A 204 17.80 -4.00 15.01
C ILE A 204 18.30 -5.43 15.11
N VAL A 205 18.64 -6.03 13.97
CA VAL A 205 19.13 -7.42 13.86
C VAL A 205 20.47 -7.46 13.13
N ALA A 206 21.39 -8.28 13.60
CA ALA A 206 22.66 -8.48 12.94
C ALA A 206 22.53 -9.44 11.73
N LEU A 207 23.40 -9.26 10.74
CA LEU A 207 23.61 -10.27 9.69
C LEU A 207 24.32 -11.49 10.27
N THR A 208 24.03 -12.66 9.72
CA THR A 208 24.88 -13.86 9.92
C THR A 208 26.17 -13.75 9.09
N ASP A 209 27.18 -14.57 9.39
CA ASP A 209 28.43 -14.60 8.62
C ASP A 209 28.16 -14.91 7.13
N GLU A 210 27.23 -15.82 6.85
CA GLU A 210 26.80 -16.15 5.49
C GLU A 210 26.16 -14.94 4.79
N GLN A 211 25.25 -14.22 5.47
CA GLN A 211 24.64 -13.00 4.91
C GLN A 211 25.69 -11.92 4.66
N THR A 212 26.63 -11.74 5.58
CA THR A 212 27.73 -10.77 5.46
C THR A 212 28.59 -11.07 4.23
N GLY A 213 29.04 -12.31 4.08
CA GLY A 213 29.86 -12.71 2.92
C GLY A 213 29.15 -12.53 1.58
N LEU A 214 27.86 -12.92 1.50
CA LEU A 214 27.05 -12.70 0.30
C LEU A 214 26.83 -11.21 0.01
N TYR A 215 26.57 -10.42 1.03
CA TYR A 215 26.34 -8.98 0.90
C TYR A 215 27.59 -8.27 0.33
N GLU A 216 28.76 -8.50 0.94
CA GLU A 216 30.03 -7.90 0.50
C GLU A 216 30.42 -8.33 -0.92
N ALA A 217 30.24 -9.61 -1.26
CA ALA A 217 30.53 -10.12 -2.59
C ALA A 217 29.69 -9.42 -3.67
N ILE A 218 28.37 -9.31 -3.44
CA ILE A 218 27.46 -8.66 -4.39
C ILE A 218 27.71 -7.17 -4.52
N VAL A 219 28.01 -6.48 -3.43
CA VAL A 219 28.36 -5.04 -3.46
C VAL A 219 29.59 -4.86 -4.34
N ARG A 220 30.68 -5.59 -4.07
CA ARG A 220 31.92 -5.50 -4.84
C ARG A 220 31.71 -5.76 -6.34
N ASP A 221 31.09 -6.91 -6.67
CA ASP A 221 30.91 -7.33 -8.07
C ASP A 221 30.01 -6.39 -8.86
N THR A 222 29.01 -5.77 -8.20
CA THR A 222 28.04 -4.92 -8.89
C THR A 222 28.52 -3.48 -8.95
N MET A 223 29.22 -2.98 -7.91
CA MET A 223 29.77 -1.62 -7.93
C MET A 223 30.83 -1.44 -9.03
N ASP A 224 31.69 -2.43 -9.28
CA ASP A 224 32.63 -2.40 -10.39
C ASP A 224 31.94 -2.21 -11.75
N LYS A 225 30.78 -2.84 -11.96
CA LYS A 225 29.97 -2.69 -13.17
C LYS A 225 29.23 -1.33 -13.21
N ILE A 226 28.74 -0.85 -12.10
CA ILE A 226 28.04 0.44 -12.01
C ILE A 226 28.97 1.60 -12.32
N THR A 227 30.23 1.55 -11.85
CA THR A 227 31.23 2.61 -12.10
C THR A 227 31.61 2.76 -13.56
N THR A 228 31.50 1.69 -14.33
CA THR A 228 31.80 1.66 -15.77
C THR A 228 30.58 1.87 -16.67
N SER A 229 29.39 1.86 -16.11
CA SER A 229 28.10 1.99 -16.83
C SER A 229 27.51 3.38 -16.73
N SER A 230 26.62 3.74 -17.67
CA SER A 230 25.94 5.04 -17.69
C SER A 230 24.46 4.92 -18.09
N GLY A 231 23.67 5.98 -17.86
CA GLY A 231 22.30 6.09 -18.33
C GLY A 231 21.37 4.98 -17.82
N ILE A 232 20.62 4.34 -18.73
CA ILE A 232 19.60 3.32 -18.40
C ILE A 232 20.24 2.05 -17.82
N GLU A 233 21.40 1.66 -18.35
CA GLU A 233 22.11 0.46 -17.88
C GLU A 233 22.55 0.61 -16.42
N ARG A 234 23.17 1.75 -16.08
CA ARG A 234 23.55 2.07 -14.69
C ARG A 234 22.34 2.00 -13.74
N ARG A 235 21.23 2.63 -14.11
CA ARG A 235 19.99 2.58 -13.31
C ARG A 235 19.50 1.15 -13.09
N GLY A 236 19.55 0.32 -14.13
CA GLY A 236 19.18 -1.10 -14.04
C GLY A 236 20.08 -1.88 -13.07
N LEU A 237 21.39 -1.64 -13.10
CA LEU A 237 22.36 -2.26 -12.18
C LEU A 237 22.13 -1.81 -10.74
N VAL A 238 21.90 -0.51 -10.50
CA VAL A 238 21.58 0.01 -9.15
C VAL A 238 20.33 -0.65 -8.57
N LEU A 239 19.24 -0.73 -9.35
CA LEU A 239 18.02 -1.41 -8.89
C LEU A 239 18.26 -2.88 -8.59
N LYS A 240 19.04 -3.57 -9.44
CA LYS A 240 19.39 -4.99 -9.25
C LYS A 240 20.20 -5.19 -7.96
N LEU A 241 21.18 -4.31 -7.71
CA LEU A 241 21.99 -4.32 -6.48
C LEU A 241 21.08 -4.17 -5.24
N LEU A 242 20.30 -3.11 -5.21
CA LEU A 242 19.42 -2.82 -4.07
C LEU A 242 18.41 -3.96 -3.79
N GLN A 243 17.87 -4.59 -4.83
CA GLN A 243 17.00 -5.76 -4.68
C GLN A 243 17.74 -6.98 -4.14
N ALA A 244 18.96 -7.26 -4.63
CA ALA A 244 19.80 -8.35 -4.14
C ALA A 244 20.12 -8.19 -2.66
N LEU A 245 20.54 -6.99 -2.26
CA LEU A 245 20.86 -6.68 -0.85
C LEU A 245 19.66 -6.87 0.07
N ARG A 246 18.46 -6.42 -0.35
CA ARG A 246 17.23 -6.66 0.42
C ARG A 246 16.89 -8.15 0.55
N GLN A 247 17.10 -8.93 -0.50
CA GLN A 247 16.87 -10.38 -0.45
C GLN A 247 17.85 -11.08 0.48
N ILE A 248 19.14 -10.71 0.44
CA ILE A 248 20.17 -11.22 1.34
C ILE A 248 19.87 -10.85 2.81
N ASN A 249 19.47 -9.59 3.06
CA ASN A 249 19.07 -9.15 4.39
C ASN A 249 17.87 -9.95 4.94
N ASN A 250 16.97 -10.39 4.07
CA ASN A 250 15.85 -11.23 4.47
C ASN A 250 16.30 -12.66 4.81
N THR A 251 16.97 -13.34 3.88
CA THR A 251 17.61 -14.65 4.06
C THR A 251 18.40 -15.04 2.81
N PRO A 252 19.56 -15.73 2.93
CA PRO A 252 20.27 -16.31 1.81
C PRO A 252 19.39 -17.18 0.91
N THR A 253 18.53 -17.98 1.49
CA THR A 253 17.59 -18.87 0.79
C THR A 253 16.74 -18.13 -0.24
N LEU A 254 16.27 -16.90 0.06
CA LEU A 254 15.52 -16.08 -0.88
C LEU A 254 16.37 -15.62 -2.06
N TYR A 255 17.59 -15.16 -1.78
CA TYR A 255 18.51 -14.65 -2.80
C TYR A 255 19.03 -15.76 -3.71
N LEU A 256 19.43 -16.88 -3.13
CA LEU A 256 19.95 -18.06 -3.83
C LEU A 256 18.84 -18.88 -4.50
N LYS A 257 17.56 -18.60 -4.21
CA LYS A 257 16.39 -19.33 -4.70
C LYS A 257 16.41 -20.83 -4.37
N GLU A 258 16.85 -21.15 -3.18
CA GLU A 258 16.95 -22.54 -2.72
C GLU A 258 15.55 -23.15 -2.52
N PRO A 259 15.39 -24.46 -2.75
CA PRO A 259 14.17 -25.18 -2.44
C PRO A 259 13.96 -25.25 -0.92
N LEU A 260 12.70 -25.43 -0.49
CA LEU A 260 12.30 -25.46 0.93
C LEU A 260 12.08 -26.89 1.45
N ASP A 261 12.21 -27.89 0.57
CA ASP A 261 11.64 -29.23 0.80
C ASP A 261 12.31 -30.04 1.90
N ASP A 262 13.54 -29.71 2.31
CA ASP A 262 14.31 -30.48 3.31
C ASP A 262 14.96 -29.60 4.41
N ALA A 263 14.47 -28.38 4.62
CA ALA A 263 15.07 -27.50 5.61
C ALA A 263 14.73 -27.99 7.04
N GLU A 264 15.75 -28.33 7.82
CA GLU A 264 15.59 -28.53 9.27
C GLU A 264 14.87 -27.32 9.90
N PRO A 265 13.99 -27.52 10.90
CA PRO A 265 13.25 -26.43 11.54
C PRO A 265 14.11 -25.23 11.94
N ASP A 266 15.32 -25.48 12.42
CA ASP A 266 16.27 -24.44 12.83
C ASP A 266 17.24 -23.99 11.74
N GLY A 267 17.32 -24.72 10.63
CA GLY A 267 18.29 -24.46 9.57
C GLY A 267 18.11 -23.07 8.95
N LEU A 268 16.88 -22.68 8.68
CA LEU A 268 16.56 -21.36 8.08
C LEU A 268 16.85 -20.21 9.06
N ALA A 269 16.53 -20.36 10.35
CA ALA A 269 16.74 -19.33 11.36
C ALA A 269 18.23 -19.07 11.62
N ARG A 270 19.06 -20.12 11.62
CA ARG A 270 20.52 -19.99 11.79
C ARG A 270 21.18 -19.20 10.66
N ARG A 271 20.58 -19.17 9.48
CA ARG A 271 21.08 -18.47 8.28
C ARG A 271 20.56 -17.04 8.13
N SER A 272 19.64 -16.59 9.00
CA SER A 272 19.03 -15.26 8.88
C SER A 272 18.74 -14.63 10.23
N GLY A 273 19.38 -13.48 10.51
CA GLY A 273 19.11 -12.73 11.73
C GLY A 273 17.63 -12.28 11.84
N LYS A 274 16.99 -11.96 10.72
CA LYS A 274 15.54 -11.61 10.73
C LYS A 274 14.65 -12.79 11.04
N LEU A 275 14.97 -14.00 10.54
CA LEU A 275 14.19 -15.21 10.87
C LEU A 275 14.34 -15.56 12.35
N ALA A 276 15.54 -15.46 12.89
CA ALA A 276 15.77 -15.67 14.31
C ALA A 276 14.99 -14.67 15.18
N ALA A 277 15.00 -13.39 14.82
CA ALA A 277 14.23 -12.36 15.53
C ALA A 277 12.71 -12.55 15.39
N LEU A 278 12.24 -13.05 14.23
CA LEU A 278 10.82 -13.39 14.04
C LEU A 278 10.41 -14.56 14.93
N ASP A 279 11.25 -15.58 15.06
CA ASP A 279 10.99 -16.73 15.93
C ASP A 279 10.84 -16.32 17.39
N GLU A 280 11.78 -15.53 17.89
CA GLU A 280 11.72 -14.99 19.25
C GLU A 280 10.43 -14.19 19.47
N LEU A 281 10.09 -13.33 18.51
CA LEU A 281 8.89 -12.51 18.59
C LEU A 281 7.63 -13.37 18.57
N THR A 282 7.48 -14.27 17.59
CA THR A 282 6.28 -15.12 17.46
C THR A 282 6.14 -16.13 18.61
N SER A 283 7.25 -16.58 19.23
CA SER A 283 7.20 -17.36 20.46
C SER A 283 6.63 -16.53 21.61
N THR A 284 7.14 -15.33 21.81
CA THR A 284 6.63 -14.41 22.84
C THR A 284 5.14 -14.12 22.66
N LEU A 285 4.68 -13.91 21.40
CA LEU A 285 3.27 -13.66 21.10
C LEU A 285 2.39 -14.88 21.38
N ALA A 286 2.89 -16.08 21.07
CA ALA A 286 2.17 -17.31 21.37
C ALA A 286 1.97 -17.51 22.86
N ASP A 287 2.98 -17.25 23.68
CA ASP A 287 2.89 -17.33 25.14
C ASP A 287 1.86 -16.35 25.73
N ARG A 288 1.60 -15.24 25.01
CA ARG A 288 0.62 -14.22 25.42
C ARG A 288 -0.75 -14.39 24.78
N GLY A 289 -0.91 -15.28 23.81
CA GLY A 289 -2.14 -15.43 23.06
C GLY A 289 -2.45 -14.20 22.16
N GLU A 290 -1.42 -13.57 21.58
CA GLU A 290 -1.53 -12.33 20.79
C GLU A 290 -1.33 -12.60 19.30
N ALA A 291 -2.29 -12.16 18.46
CA ALA A 291 -2.29 -12.39 17.03
C ALA A 291 -1.39 -11.40 16.27
N ALA A 292 -0.78 -11.88 15.17
CA ALA A 292 0.14 -11.05 14.39
C ALA A 292 -0.14 -11.03 12.89
N LEU A 293 0.12 -9.85 12.26
CA LEU A 293 0.28 -9.70 10.82
C LEU A 293 1.76 -9.59 10.48
N VAL A 294 2.21 -10.33 9.47
CA VAL A 294 3.58 -10.24 8.97
C VAL A 294 3.55 -9.77 7.52
N PHE A 295 4.15 -8.63 7.24
CA PHE A 295 4.21 -8.04 5.91
C PHE A 295 5.56 -8.25 5.25
N THR A 296 5.54 -8.68 3.98
CA THR A 296 6.75 -8.80 3.15
C THR A 296 6.50 -8.29 1.73
N GLY A 297 7.50 -7.70 1.10
CA GLY A 297 7.48 -7.25 -0.29
C GLY A 297 7.59 -8.39 -1.31
N TYR A 298 8.09 -9.57 -0.88
CA TYR A 298 8.39 -10.70 -1.75
C TYR A 298 7.44 -11.87 -1.50
N VAL A 299 6.72 -12.31 -2.54
CA VAL A 299 5.83 -13.49 -2.44
C VAL A 299 6.63 -14.74 -2.04
N GLN A 300 7.84 -14.91 -2.57
CA GLN A 300 8.69 -16.04 -2.24
C GLN A 300 9.13 -16.00 -0.76
N MET A 301 9.45 -14.81 -0.23
CA MET A 301 9.71 -14.68 1.22
C MET A 301 8.47 -15.06 2.04
N GLY A 302 7.28 -14.67 1.60
CA GLY A 302 6.04 -15.09 2.26
C GLY A 302 5.88 -16.62 2.32
N ARG A 303 6.29 -17.35 1.29
CA ARG A 303 6.30 -18.84 1.30
C ARG A 303 7.34 -19.39 2.26
N ILE A 304 8.54 -18.79 2.30
CA ILE A 304 9.59 -19.18 3.27
C ILE A 304 9.09 -18.99 4.70
N LEU A 305 8.47 -17.84 4.99
CA LEU A 305 7.90 -17.54 6.30
C LEU A 305 6.75 -18.49 6.67
N GLU A 306 5.86 -18.79 5.71
CA GLU A 306 4.75 -19.72 5.90
C GLU A 306 5.26 -21.13 6.25
N HIS A 307 6.22 -21.65 5.48
CA HIS A 307 6.86 -22.93 5.73
C HIS A 307 7.54 -22.95 7.11
N HIS A 308 8.39 -21.97 7.35
CA HIS A 308 9.18 -21.85 8.57
C HIS A 308 8.31 -21.82 9.86
N LEU A 309 7.26 -21.00 9.87
CA LEU A 309 6.37 -20.88 11.03
C LEU A 309 5.46 -22.11 11.20
N ARG A 310 5.03 -22.76 10.10
CA ARG A 310 4.25 -24.00 10.17
C ARG A 310 5.05 -25.15 10.79
N VAL A 311 6.30 -25.32 10.40
CA VAL A 311 7.19 -26.35 10.99
C VAL A 311 7.35 -26.13 12.50
N ARG A 312 7.25 -24.90 12.99
CA ARG A 312 7.23 -24.54 14.41
C ARG A 312 5.86 -24.67 15.09
N GLY A 313 4.88 -25.27 14.41
CA GLY A 313 3.54 -25.51 14.96
C GLY A 313 2.66 -24.27 15.08
N ARG A 314 2.98 -23.18 14.38
CA ARG A 314 2.13 -21.96 14.40
C ARG A 314 0.95 -22.09 13.45
N SER A 315 -0.22 -21.55 13.83
CA SER A 315 -1.34 -21.37 12.92
C SER A 315 -1.02 -20.21 11.96
N VAL A 316 -0.77 -20.56 10.69
CA VAL A 316 -0.28 -19.59 9.69
C VAL A 316 -1.18 -19.56 8.47
N ARG A 317 -1.49 -18.37 8.00
CA ARG A 317 -2.15 -18.11 6.70
C ARG A 317 -1.30 -17.20 5.87
N PHE A 318 -1.37 -17.37 4.54
CA PHE A 318 -0.65 -16.51 3.60
C PHE A 318 -1.57 -15.98 2.50
N LEU A 319 -1.58 -14.65 2.34
CA LEU A 319 -2.31 -13.94 1.31
C LEU A 319 -1.36 -13.12 0.43
N HIS A 320 -1.44 -13.35 -0.89
CA HIS A 320 -0.59 -12.68 -1.87
C HIS A 320 -1.37 -12.25 -3.13
N GLY A 321 -0.73 -11.55 -4.06
CA GLY A 321 -1.37 -11.02 -5.27
C GLY A 321 -2.04 -12.07 -6.16
N GLY A 322 -1.51 -13.28 -6.20
CA GLY A 322 -2.07 -14.42 -6.93
C GLY A 322 -3.20 -15.16 -6.23
N THR A 323 -3.55 -14.81 -4.98
CA THR A 323 -4.68 -15.46 -4.27
C THR A 323 -6.00 -15.07 -4.94
N PRO A 324 -6.84 -16.04 -5.35
CA PRO A 324 -8.14 -15.77 -5.97
C PRO A 324 -9.06 -14.91 -5.08
N PRO A 325 -9.91 -14.04 -5.64
CA PRO A 325 -10.75 -13.12 -4.85
C PRO A 325 -11.64 -13.81 -3.81
N ALA A 326 -12.28 -14.93 -4.14
CA ALA A 326 -13.10 -15.70 -3.20
C ALA A 326 -12.24 -16.20 -2.01
N ARG A 327 -11.09 -16.80 -2.31
CA ARG A 327 -10.18 -17.33 -1.28
C ARG A 327 -9.61 -16.26 -0.35
N ARG A 328 -9.47 -15.01 -0.83
CA ARG A 328 -9.00 -13.90 0.02
C ARG A 328 -9.90 -13.66 1.22
N GLN A 329 -11.22 -13.66 0.98
CA GLN A 329 -12.17 -13.42 2.05
C GLN A 329 -12.22 -14.59 3.03
N GLU A 330 -12.18 -15.82 2.53
CA GLU A 330 -12.11 -17.01 3.38
C GLU A 330 -10.89 -16.98 4.32
N LEU A 331 -9.72 -16.57 3.79
CA LEU A 331 -8.50 -16.42 4.61
C LEU A 331 -8.64 -15.34 5.68
N VAL A 332 -9.30 -14.20 5.35
CA VAL A 332 -9.57 -13.14 6.30
C VAL A 332 -10.53 -13.62 7.39
N ASP A 333 -11.65 -14.22 7.00
CA ASP A 333 -12.66 -14.70 7.93
C ASP A 333 -12.07 -15.82 8.83
N ALA A 334 -11.28 -16.72 8.24
CA ALA A 334 -10.59 -17.76 8.97
C ALA A 334 -9.55 -17.20 9.96
N PHE A 335 -8.85 -16.11 9.64
CA PHE A 335 -7.94 -15.45 10.58
C PHE A 335 -8.71 -14.75 11.72
N GLN A 336 -9.79 -14.04 11.40
CA GLN A 336 -10.58 -13.31 12.39
C GLN A 336 -11.23 -14.24 13.43
N HIS A 337 -11.56 -15.48 13.05
CA HIS A 337 -12.23 -16.48 13.90
C HIS A 337 -11.35 -17.71 14.20
N ASP A 338 -10.03 -17.60 14.07
CA ASP A 338 -9.12 -18.70 14.34
C ASP A 338 -9.27 -19.18 15.79
N PRO A 339 -9.39 -20.49 16.06
CA PRO A 339 -9.39 -21.03 17.43
C PRO A 339 -8.03 -20.87 18.13
N ASP A 340 -6.92 -20.81 17.38
CA ASP A 340 -5.61 -20.50 17.94
C ASP A 340 -5.61 -19.08 18.52
N PRO A 341 -5.20 -18.88 19.78
CA PRO A 341 -5.15 -17.55 20.37
C PRO A 341 -4.11 -16.63 19.70
N ALA A 342 -3.05 -17.17 19.11
CA ALA A 342 -1.94 -16.44 18.53
C ALA A 342 -1.69 -16.73 17.03
N PRO A 343 -2.71 -16.63 16.15
CA PRO A 343 -2.53 -16.92 14.74
C PRO A 343 -1.65 -15.86 14.08
N VAL A 344 -0.89 -16.30 13.07
CA VAL A 344 -0.06 -15.44 12.24
C VAL A 344 -0.65 -15.33 10.85
N PHE A 345 -0.87 -14.11 10.35
CA PHE A 345 -1.29 -13.87 8.99
C PHE A 345 -0.21 -13.16 8.19
N ILE A 346 0.40 -13.87 7.27
CA ILE A 346 1.41 -13.33 6.36
C ILE A 346 0.71 -12.67 5.17
N LEU A 347 1.14 -11.47 4.81
CA LEU A 347 0.59 -10.70 3.69
C LEU A 347 1.71 -10.15 2.81
N SER A 348 1.58 -10.33 1.50
CA SER A 348 2.42 -9.54 0.61
C SER A 348 1.94 -8.07 0.63
N VAL A 349 2.88 -7.12 0.70
CA VAL A 349 2.57 -5.68 0.77
C VAL A 349 1.64 -5.23 -0.34
N LYS A 350 1.83 -5.74 -1.57
CA LYS A 350 0.95 -5.44 -2.72
C LYS A 350 -0.49 -5.96 -2.52
N ALA A 351 -0.65 -7.12 -1.89
CA ALA A 351 -1.98 -7.68 -1.61
C ALA A 351 -2.66 -6.97 -0.44
N ALA A 352 -1.89 -6.46 0.51
CA ALA A 352 -2.38 -5.68 1.64
C ALA A 352 -3.00 -4.33 1.22
N GLY A 353 -2.68 -3.80 0.05
CA GLY A 353 -3.29 -2.58 -0.52
C GLY A 353 -4.82 -2.65 -0.69
N THR A 354 -5.46 -3.77 -0.48
CA THR A 354 -6.83 -4.08 -0.89
C THR A 354 -7.87 -4.05 0.24
N GLY A 355 -7.97 -2.99 1.01
CA GLY A 355 -9.14 -2.72 1.87
C GLY A 355 -9.46 -3.72 2.99
N LEU A 356 -8.57 -4.67 3.29
CA LEU A 356 -8.78 -5.70 4.30
C LEU A 356 -8.93 -5.10 5.71
N THR A 357 -9.80 -5.70 6.54
CA THR A 357 -9.94 -5.38 7.96
C THR A 357 -9.46 -6.57 8.78
N LEU A 358 -8.41 -6.38 9.57
CA LEU A 358 -7.70 -7.44 10.31
C LEU A 358 -7.50 -7.01 11.78
N THR A 359 -8.59 -6.56 12.40
CA THR A 359 -8.59 -5.97 13.75
C THR A 359 -8.33 -6.97 14.88
N ARG A 360 -8.36 -8.27 14.59
CA ARG A 360 -7.92 -9.28 15.56
C ARG A 360 -6.43 -9.14 15.91
N ALA A 361 -5.62 -8.67 14.95
CA ALA A 361 -4.18 -8.56 15.17
C ALA A 361 -3.84 -7.36 16.04
N GLU A 362 -3.06 -7.60 17.06
CA GLU A 362 -2.48 -6.61 17.97
C GLU A 362 -1.06 -6.25 17.56
N HIS A 363 -0.40 -7.13 16.79
CA HIS A 363 0.96 -6.97 16.33
C HIS A 363 1.03 -6.89 14.81
N VAL A 364 1.80 -5.93 14.32
CA VAL A 364 2.13 -5.76 12.90
C VAL A 364 3.64 -5.83 12.76
N ILE A 365 4.14 -6.81 12.00
CA ILE A 365 5.56 -7.05 11.80
C ILE A 365 5.88 -6.73 10.34
N HIS A 366 6.65 -5.68 10.12
CA HIS A 366 7.26 -5.39 8.82
C HIS A 366 8.58 -6.17 8.73
N TYR A 367 8.53 -7.34 8.09
CA TYR A 367 9.68 -8.24 7.93
C TYR A 367 10.74 -7.64 7.01
N ASP A 368 10.29 -7.12 5.87
CA ASP A 368 11.06 -6.22 5.03
C ASP A 368 10.26 -4.92 4.78
N ARG A 369 10.94 -3.79 4.84
CA ARG A 369 10.29 -2.49 4.76
C ARG A 369 10.14 -2.05 3.30
N PRO A 370 8.95 -1.62 2.89
CA PRO A 370 8.85 -0.85 1.65
C PRO A 370 9.56 0.49 1.86
N TRP A 371 10.29 0.95 0.83
CA TRP A 371 10.97 2.26 0.91
C TRP A 371 10.03 3.44 0.72
N ASN A 372 8.74 3.20 0.79
CA ASN A 372 7.68 4.19 0.78
C ASN A 372 6.90 4.11 2.11
N PRO A 373 7.04 5.12 3.00
CA PRO A 373 6.33 5.14 4.29
C PRO A 373 4.81 5.05 4.17
N ALA A 374 4.23 5.61 3.09
CA ALA A 374 2.77 5.56 2.88
C ALA A 374 2.27 4.12 2.65
N VAL A 375 3.06 3.29 1.98
CA VAL A 375 2.75 1.86 1.77
C VAL A 375 2.86 1.08 3.08
N GLU A 376 3.86 1.39 3.91
CA GLU A 376 4.05 0.82 5.24
C GLU A 376 2.89 1.17 6.19
N ASP A 377 2.53 2.45 6.22
CA ASP A 377 1.37 2.94 6.98
C ASP A 377 0.07 2.29 6.49
N GLN A 378 -0.11 2.13 5.17
CA GLN A 378 -1.27 1.46 4.60
C GLN A 378 -1.39 0.01 5.09
N ALA A 379 -0.29 -0.73 5.16
CA ALA A 379 -0.24 -2.08 5.70
C ALA A 379 -0.60 -2.10 7.19
N THR A 380 0.01 -1.24 8.00
CA THR A 380 -0.27 -1.10 9.43
C THR A 380 -1.74 -0.76 9.71
N TYR A 381 -2.38 0.06 8.87
CA TYR A 381 -3.78 0.42 9.01
C TYR A 381 -4.78 -0.72 8.70
N ARG A 382 -4.33 -1.94 8.41
CA ARG A 382 -5.18 -3.12 8.36
C ARG A 382 -5.54 -3.63 9.75
N ALA A 383 -4.62 -3.56 10.70
CA ALA A 383 -4.85 -3.85 12.12
C ALA A 383 -5.36 -2.63 12.89
N HIS A 384 -4.72 -1.46 12.70
CA HIS A 384 -5.07 -0.22 13.37
C HIS A 384 -6.25 0.49 12.66
N ARG A 385 -7.45 0.00 12.88
CA ARG A 385 -8.70 0.44 12.23
C ARG A 385 -9.85 0.49 13.24
N ILE A 386 -10.93 1.21 12.95
CA ILE A 386 -12.16 1.20 13.76
C ILE A 386 -12.61 -0.25 13.98
N GLY A 387 -12.87 -0.60 15.23
CA GLY A 387 -13.10 -1.97 15.70
C GLY A 387 -11.86 -2.64 16.30
N GLN A 388 -10.72 -1.94 16.35
CA GLN A 388 -9.57 -2.34 17.17
C GLN A 388 -9.74 -1.81 18.59
N HIS A 389 -9.59 -2.69 19.58
CA HIS A 389 -9.76 -2.36 21.00
C HIS A 389 -8.46 -2.38 21.79
N ARG A 390 -7.36 -2.84 21.19
CA ARG A 390 -6.05 -2.95 21.83
C ARG A 390 -5.01 -2.09 21.13
N THR A 391 -4.02 -1.60 21.88
CA THR A 391 -2.88 -0.87 21.32
C THR A 391 -2.14 -1.73 20.31
N VAL A 392 -2.00 -1.24 19.08
CA VAL A 392 -1.29 -1.97 18.02
C VAL A 392 0.21 -1.77 18.15
N GLN A 393 0.96 -2.86 18.29
CA GLN A 393 2.41 -2.89 18.36
C GLN A 393 2.98 -3.10 16.94
N VAL A 394 3.73 -2.15 16.44
CA VAL A 394 4.30 -2.18 15.08
C VAL A 394 5.79 -2.44 15.18
N HIS A 395 6.23 -3.60 14.71
CA HIS A 395 7.62 -4.03 14.72
C HIS A 395 8.25 -3.87 13.34
N HIS A 396 9.38 -3.19 13.28
CA HIS A 396 10.18 -3.03 12.07
C HIS A 396 11.48 -3.83 12.25
N LEU A 397 11.67 -4.88 11.44
CA LEU A 397 12.93 -5.63 11.44
C LEU A 397 13.92 -4.90 10.52
N ILE A 398 15.02 -4.43 11.06
CA ILE A 398 16.03 -3.63 10.36
C ILE A 398 17.38 -4.31 10.54
N THR A 399 18.06 -4.60 9.44
CA THR A 399 19.39 -5.21 9.50
C THR A 399 20.44 -4.12 9.69
N GLU A 400 21.16 -4.21 10.80
CA GLU A 400 22.17 -3.23 11.24
C GLU A 400 23.30 -3.06 10.21
N GLY A 401 23.75 -1.82 10.03
CA GLY A 401 24.89 -1.47 9.19
C GLY A 401 24.67 -1.70 7.70
N THR A 402 23.47 -2.05 7.25
CA THR A 402 23.15 -2.35 5.85
C THR A 402 22.43 -1.19 5.16
N VAL A 403 22.13 -1.39 3.87
CA VAL A 403 21.28 -0.48 3.09
C VAL A 403 19.93 -0.21 3.77
N GLU A 404 19.38 -1.15 4.55
CA GLU A 404 18.10 -0.96 5.25
C GLU A 404 18.21 0.06 6.38
N ASP A 405 19.30 0.01 7.13
CA ASP A 405 19.59 0.95 8.21
C ASP A 405 19.83 2.36 7.66
N HIS A 406 20.66 2.47 6.61
CA HIS A 406 20.92 3.75 5.94
C HIS A 406 19.65 4.39 5.38
N ILE A 407 18.76 3.58 4.75
CA ILE A 407 17.48 4.07 4.24
C ILE A 407 16.54 4.44 5.38
N ASN A 408 16.55 3.69 6.50
CA ASN A 408 15.77 4.04 7.68
C ASN A 408 16.14 5.43 8.20
N ASP A 409 17.44 5.74 8.29
CA ASP A 409 17.95 7.06 8.70
C ASP A 409 17.52 8.16 7.72
N LEU A 410 17.61 7.90 6.41
CA LEU A 410 17.16 8.83 5.38
C LEU A 410 15.63 9.09 5.48
N LEU A 411 14.84 8.05 5.71
CA LEU A 411 13.39 8.18 5.87
C LEU A 411 13.02 8.91 7.17
N ALA A 412 13.77 8.68 8.26
CA ALA A 412 13.57 9.40 9.52
C ALA A 412 13.85 10.90 9.38
N ARG A 413 14.97 11.25 8.74
CA ARG A 413 15.32 12.65 8.42
C ARG A 413 14.29 13.30 7.48
N LYS A 414 13.82 12.57 6.46
CA LYS A 414 12.77 13.05 5.56
C LYS A 414 11.41 13.17 6.25
N ARG A 415 11.04 12.29 7.17
CA ARG A 415 9.80 12.45 7.97
C ARG A 415 9.84 13.71 8.82
N ALA A 416 10.97 14.03 9.42
CA ALA A 416 11.15 15.28 10.17
C ALA A 416 11.02 16.53 9.27
N LEU A 417 11.35 16.42 7.97
CA LEU A 417 11.19 17.47 6.97
C LEU A 417 9.83 17.39 6.25
N THR A 418 9.11 16.27 6.31
CA THR A 418 8.05 15.86 5.39
C THR A 418 6.67 15.68 6.02
N ASP A 419 6.31 16.38 7.07
CA ASP A 419 4.87 16.70 7.15
C ASP A 419 4.41 17.52 5.93
N SER A 420 5.32 17.81 5.01
CA SER A 420 5.12 18.71 3.89
C SER A 420 5.58 18.22 2.50
N VAL A 421 6.48 17.25 2.33
CA VAL A 421 6.94 16.81 1.00
C VAL A 421 7.17 15.29 0.91
N LEU A 422 6.53 14.76 -0.03
CA LEU A 422 6.43 13.45 -0.66
C LEU A 422 7.74 12.70 -0.85
N ALA A 423 7.72 11.46 -0.39
CA ALA A 423 8.78 10.49 -0.62
C ALA A 423 8.90 10.15 -2.11
N SER A 424 10.02 10.52 -2.72
CA SER A 424 10.50 9.89 -3.94
C SER A 424 10.79 8.42 -3.59
N GLY A 425 10.06 7.48 -4.22
CA GLY A 425 10.27 6.05 -4.01
C GLY A 425 11.62 5.55 -4.56
N GLU A 426 11.74 4.23 -4.80
CA GLU A 426 12.96 3.54 -5.29
C GLU A 426 13.68 4.27 -6.46
N GLY A 427 12.94 5.02 -7.29
CA GLY A 427 13.49 5.79 -8.39
C GLY A 427 14.49 6.87 -8.00
N ALA A 428 14.40 7.46 -6.81
CA ALA A 428 15.36 8.48 -6.37
C ALA A 428 16.73 7.88 -6.03
N LEU A 429 16.78 6.63 -5.63
CA LEU A 429 18.02 5.95 -5.29
C LEU A 429 18.86 5.62 -6.55
N THR A 430 18.22 5.55 -7.71
CA THR A 430 18.91 5.32 -8.97
C THR A 430 19.63 6.56 -9.52
N GLU A 431 19.30 7.74 -8.99
CA GLU A 431 19.92 9.02 -9.37
C GLU A 431 21.11 9.39 -8.47
N LEU A 432 21.41 8.61 -7.42
CA LEU A 432 22.59 8.82 -6.56
C LEU A 432 23.87 8.72 -7.39
N ASP A 433 24.85 9.58 -7.10
CA ASP A 433 26.18 9.43 -7.66
C ASP A 433 26.89 8.19 -7.09
N ASN A 434 28.07 7.86 -7.63
CA ASN A 434 28.80 6.66 -7.22
C ASN A 434 29.28 6.75 -5.76
N THR A 435 29.60 7.94 -5.26
CA THR A 435 30.05 8.15 -3.89
C THR A 435 28.91 7.99 -2.91
N GLU A 436 27.76 8.61 -3.22
CA GLU A 436 26.53 8.49 -2.43
C GLU A 436 26.02 7.04 -2.40
N LEU A 437 26.03 6.36 -3.57
CA LEU A 437 25.61 4.97 -3.66
C LEU A 437 26.54 4.05 -2.86
N THR A 438 27.85 4.25 -2.96
CA THR A 438 28.85 3.51 -2.19
C THR A 438 28.61 3.70 -0.69
N ALA A 439 28.41 4.92 -0.23
CA ALA A 439 28.12 5.22 1.18
C ALA A 439 26.81 4.57 1.66
N LEU A 440 25.83 4.38 0.76
CA LEU A 440 24.55 3.76 1.05
C LEU A 440 24.64 2.24 1.19
N VAL A 441 25.47 1.57 0.36
CA VAL A 441 25.50 0.10 0.25
C VAL A 441 26.65 -0.57 1.00
N ILE A 442 27.68 0.15 1.41
CA ILE A 442 28.78 -0.41 2.21
C ILE A 442 28.29 -0.82 3.59
N LEU A 443 28.68 -2.02 4.03
CA LEU A 443 28.47 -2.46 5.41
C LEU A 443 29.24 -1.56 6.38
N ARG A 444 28.53 -0.98 7.35
CA ARG A 444 29.15 -0.33 8.50
C ARG A 444 29.44 -1.39 9.55
N LYS A 445 30.70 -1.51 9.96
CA LYS A 445 31.02 -2.32 11.14
C LYS A 445 30.35 -1.69 12.35
N SER A 446 29.60 -2.50 13.10
CA SER A 446 29.09 -2.07 14.42
C SER A 446 30.28 -1.54 15.22
N ALA A 447 30.16 -0.31 15.74
CA ALA A 447 31.08 0.15 16.75
C ALA A 447 30.88 -0.75 17.98
N CYS A 448 31.89 -1.57 18.29
CA CYS A 448 31.94 -2.32 19.55
C CYS A 448 31.89 -1.38 20.74
#